data_e1c108dc2505d2ee044bfe431315d083
#
_entry.id   e1c108dc2505d2ee044bfe431315d083
#
_cell.length_a   1.000
_cell.length_b   1.000
_cell.length_c   1.000
_cell.angle_alpha   90.00
_cell.angle_beta   90.00
_cell.angle_gamma   90.00
#
_symmetry.space_group_name_H-M   'P 1'
#
loop_
_entity.id
_entity.type
_entity.pdbx_description
1 polymer ?
#
loop_
_entity_poly.entity_id
_entity_poly.type
_entity_poly.pdbx_seq_one_letter_code
_entity_poly.pdbx_strand_id
1 'polypeptide(L)'
;MVTSRFCDEGAAYILRLTRGGLTATWRILAALVALMALLAPAGAQTPASDSAQATLSLSAALSGGSPLTGGLRWRVFGARADPDGSHPLIVESGLAQPTLTIPPGDYVVHVAFGLASAAKRLSLGAGVRSERLTLSAGALRIEGNLADAPIDASKLSLAIYVPQNRNPLGKLVYAKAKAGDIIGLPEGSYHIVSTYLDTVGAHSGVSAPANSGKSATAVPPPAIPSNSVVNADIKVISGKRVDVTIRHRCATLTLKLVNKPAGEALANTTFTVLTPGGDVIRELVGAFPSLVLAEGEYVVIARHESKVFQSTFQVQTGMDRDIEVVAEEGGKQGP
;
A
#
# COMPACT_ATOMS: atom_id res chain seq x y z
N MET A 1 -1.18 -42.91 17.89
CA MET A 1 -0.43 -44.02 17.28
C MET A 1 0.61 -43.37 16.37
N VAL A 2 1.87 -43.31 16.62
CA VAL A 2 2.92 -44.21 17.09
C VAL A 2 4.00 -43.36 17.74
N THR A 3 4.36 -43.72 18.89
CA THR A 3 5.50 -43.53 19.76
C THR A 3 6.84 -43.96 19.18
N SER A 4 7.96 -43.32 19.62
CA SER A 4 9.23 -43.94 20.06
C SER A 4 10.16 -42.81 20.54
N ARG A 5 10.55 -42.64 21.73
CA ARG A 5 11.46 -43.25 22.72
C ARG A 5 12.76 -43.78 22.14
N PHE A 6 13.87 -43.20 22.68
CA PHE A 6 15.13 -43.85 23.06
C PHE A 6 15.87 -42.83 23.93
N CYS A 7 16.13 -42.91 25.25
CA CYS A 7 16.98 -43.88 26.02
C CYS A 7 18.37 -44.01 25.36
N ASP A 8 19.51 -44.00 26.03
CA ASP A 8 19.88 -44.12 27.44
C ASP A 8 21.41 -44.12 27.55
N GLU A 9 21.90 -44.04 28.81
CA GLU A 9 23.19 -44.56 29.33
C GLU A 9 24.49 -43.88 28.83
N GLY A 10 25.41 -43.48 29.67
CA GLY A 10 25.82 -43.93 31.00
C GLY A 10 27.32 -44.07 31.00
N ALA A 11 28.02 -43.58 31.95
CA ALA A 11 29.20 -44.27 32.53
C ALA A 11 29.85 -43.39 33.62
N ALA A 12 29.64 -43.86 34.83
CA ALA A 12 30.40 -43.47 36.01
C ALA A 12 31.74 -44.20 36.00
N TYR A 13 32.82 -43.48 36.20
CA TYR A 13 34.09 -44.12 36.58
C TYR A 13 34.48 -43.67 37.99
N ILE A 14 34.39 -44.62 38.90
CA ILE A 14 34.94 -44.59 40.24
C ILE A 14 36.43 -44.89 40.12
N LEU A 15 37.29 -44.07 40.65
CA LEU A 15 38.66 -44.48 40.94
C LEU A 15 38.99 -44.25 42.42
N ARG A 16 39.29 -45.31 43.07
CA ARG A 16 39.66 -45.52 44.50
C ARG A 16 41.00 -44.86 44.79
N LEU A 17 41.04 -44.30 45.96
CA LEU A 17 42.22 -43.84 46.71
C LEU A 17 43.28 -44.94 46.95
N THR A 18 44.56 -44.58 46.82
CA THR A 18 45.62 -45.21 47.64
C THR A 18 46.34 -44.10 48.42
N ARG A 19 46.36 -44.24 49.70
CA ARG A 19 47.15 -43.50 50.69
C ARG A 19 48.63 -43.79 50.51
N GLY A 20 49.47 -42.78 50.54
CA GLY A 20 50.92 -42.89 50.68
C GLY A 20 51.51 -41.53 50.91
N GLY A 21 52.00 -41.26 52.14
CA GLY A 21 52.40 -40.02 52.68
C GLY A 21 53.63 -39.37 52.05
N LEU A 22 53.65 -38.07 52.06
CA LEU A 22 54.82 -37.19 52.12
C LEU A 22 54.39 -35.87 52.76
N THR A 23 54.54 -35.88 54.07
CA THR A 23 54.31 -34.71 54.90
C THR A 23 55.66 -34.01 55.09
N ALA A 24 55.82 -32.77 54.69
CA ALA A 24 56.66 -31.74 55.26
C ALA A 24 57.05 -30.60 54.29
N THR A 25 57.22 -30.89 53.02
CA THR A 25 57.70 -29.85 52.05
C THR A 25 56.58 -28.99 51.43
N TRP A 26 55.35 -29.39 51.55
CA TRP A 26 54.22 -28.70 50.94
C TRP A 26 53.64 -27.56 51.81
N ARG A 27 53.97 -27.54 53.09
CA ARG A 27 53.53 -26.43 53.99
C ARG A 27 54.26 -25.13 53.77
N ILE A 28 55.50 -25.15 53.26
CA ILE A 28 56.29 -23.97 52.96
C ILE A 28 55.91 -23.38 51.59
N LEU A 29 55.60 -24.24 50.63
CA LEU A 29 55.15 -23.79 49.32
C LEU A 29 53.73 -23.18 49.33
N ALA A 30 52.85 -23.71 50.18
CA ALA A 30 51.51 -23.18 50.38
C ALA A 30 51.49 -21.80 51.04
N ALA A 31 52.44 -21.53 51.95
CA ALA A 31 52.56 -20.19 52.59
C ALA A 31 53.13 -19.12 51.64
N LEU A 32 54.01 -19.47 50.69
CA LEU A 32 54.57 -18.56 49.70
C LEU A 32 53.56 -18.24 48.56
N VAL A 33 52.69 -19.21 48.18
CA VAL A 33 51.62 -18.95 47.21
C VAL A 33 50.51 -18.11 47.84
N ALA A 34 50.20 -18.29 49.14
CA ALA A 34 49.21 -17.48 49.82
C ALA A 34 49.67 -16.01 50.03
N LEU A 35 50.99 -15.75 50.14
CA LEU A 35 51.53 -14.40 50.29
C LEU A 35 51.63 -13.64 48.93
N MET A 36 51.76 -14.36 47.82
CA MET A 36 51.71 -13.77 46.48
C MET A 36 50.28 -13.46 46.02
N ALA A 37 49.24 -14.09 46.58
CA ALA A 37 47.85 -13.80 46.24
C ALA A 37 47.32 -12.48 46.87
N LEU A 38 48.06 -11.87 47.83
CA LEU A 38 47.68 -10.60 48.46
C LEU A 38 48.23 -9.36 47.73
N LEU A 39 49.00 -9.54 46.66
CA LEU A 39 49.57 -8.47 45.81
C LEU A 39 48.95 -8.46 44.40
N ALA A 40 47.74 -9.03 44.24
CA ALA A 40 46.99 -8.78 43.01
C ALA A 40 46.69 -7.25 42.96
N PRO A 41 47.13 -6.53 41.90
CA PRO A 41 46.71 -5.15 41.74
C PRO A 41 45.18 -5.17 41.74
N ALA A 42 44.55 -4.37 42.59
CA ALA A 42 43.15 -4.07 42.54
C ALA A 42 42.87 -3.65 41.10
N GLY A 43 42.35 -4.58 40.29
CA GLY A 43 41.91 -4.29 38.95
C GLY A 43 40.98 -3.09 39.12
N ALA A 44 41.39 -1.95 38.62
CA ALA A 44 40.50 -0.83 38.46
C ALA A 44 39.35 -1.35 37.65
N GLN A 45 38.24 -1.66 38.31
CA GLN A 45 36.93 -1.78 37.65
C GLN A 45 36.74 -0.41 37.04
N THR A 46 37.06 -0.29 35.75
CA THR A 46 36.56 0.81 34.95
C THR A 46 35.05 0.81 35.25
N PRO A 47 34.52 1.89 35.83
CA PRO A 47 33.08 2.00 35.98
C PRO A 47 32.53 1.74 34.58
N ALA A 48 31.69 0.71 34.42
CA ALA A 48 30.87 0.56 33.24
C ALA A 48 30.25 1.94 33.06
N SER A 49 30.66 2.65 32.02
CA SER A 49 30.06 3.94 31.69
C SER A 49 28.59 3.64 31.59
N ASP A 50 27.85 3.98 32.64
CA ASP A 50 26.40 3.98 32.63
C ASP A 50 26.09 4.97 31.52
N SER A 51 25.92 4.42 30.31
CA SER A 51 25.72 5.24 29.11
C SER A 51 24.41 5.96 29.39
N ALA A 52 24.53 7.17 29.86
CA ALA A 52 23.38 8.00 30.18
C ALA A 52 22.40 7.89 29.01
N GLN A 53 21.23 7.36 29.26
CA GLN A 53 20.21 7.20 28.24
C GLN A 53 19.20 8.33 28.37
N ALA A 54 18.75 8.83 27.22
CA ALA A 54 17.66 9.76 27.14
C ALA A 54 16.41 9.05 26.67
N THR A 55 15.29 9.34 27.33
CA THR A 55 13.96 8.86 26.90
C THR A 55 13.22 10.01 26.22
N LEU A 56 12.92 9.85 24.94
CA LEU A 56 12.23 10.84 24.11
C LEU A 56 10.80 10.36 23.82
N SER A 57 9.80 11.04 24.39
CA SER A 57 8.38 10.82 24.08
C SER A 57 7.93 11.80 23.01
N LEU A 58 7.38 11.29 21.90
CA LEU A 58 6.97 12.09 20.76
C LEU A 58 5.46 12.06 20.56
N SER A 59 4.90 13.20 20.18
CA SER A 59 3.51 13.33 19.77
C SER A 59 3.39 14.32 18.61
N ALA A 60 2.37 14.14 17.78
CA ALA A 60 2.09 15.06 16.67
C ALA A 60 0.64 15.53 16.66
N ALA A 61 0.41 16.73 16.17
CA ALA A 61 -0.91 17.28 15.96
C ALA A 61 -0.96 18.07 14.65
N LEU A 62 -2.16 18.19 14.08
CA LEU A 62 -2.40 19.16 13.02
C LEU A 62 -2.47 20.56 13.61
N SER A 63 -2.13 21.60 12.83
CA SER A 63 -2.24 23.01 13.26
C SER A 63 -3.66 23.33 13.67
N GLY A 64 -3.84 23.77 14.93
CA GLY A 64 -5.17 24.06 15.50
C GLY A 64 -6.07 22.84 15.72
N GLY A 65 -5.56 21.63 15.57
CA GLY A 65 -6.32 20.39 15.65
C GLY A 65 -5.96 19.50 16.86
N SER A 66 -6.70 18.40 16.99
CA SER A 66 -6.45 17.37 17.97
C SER A 66 -5.16 16.60 17.68
N PRO A 67 -4.58 15.91 18.68
CA PRO A 67 -3.45 15.00 18.45
C PRO A 67 -3.80 13.94 17.43
N LEU A 68 -2.82 13.61 16.58
CA LEU A 68 -2.94 12.51 15.63
C LEU A 68 -2.75 11.17 16.35
N THR A 69 -3.68 10.25 16.10
CA THR A 69 -3.73 8.94 16.75
C THR A 69 -3.25 7.80 15.85
N GLY A 70 -2.83 8.09 14.62
CA GLY A 70 -2.34 7.09 13.67
C GLY A 70 -1.87 7.69 12.35
N GLY A 71 -1.38 6.83 11.46
CA GLY A 71 -0.89 7.23 10.13
C GLY A 71 0.43 7.99 10.15
N LEU A 72 1.15 7.98 11.27
CA LEU A 72 2.41 8.70 11.45
C LEU A 72 3.61 7.80 11.16
N ARG A 73 4.65 8.43 10.62
CA ARG A 73 5.99 7.85 10.51
C ARG A 73 7.01 8.79 11.11
N TRP A 74 7.59 8.38 12.22
CA TRP A 74 8.64 9.11 12.92
C TRP A 74 10.00 8.63 12.47
N ARG A 75 10.93 9.56 12.30
CA ARG A 75 12.33 9.30 12.06
C ARG A 75 13.17 10.25 12.89
N VAL A 76 14.15 9.72 13.59
CA VAL A 76 15.13 10.50 14.33
C VAL A 76 16.48 10.34 13.65
N PHE A 77 17.06 11.44 13.27
CA PHE A 77 18.37 11.49 12.61
C PHE A 77 19.38 12.15 13.52
N GLY A 78 20.65 11.78 13.40
CA GLY A 78 21.75 12.54 13.97
C GLY A 78 21.77 13.97 13.40
N ALA A 79 22.02 14.98 14.25
CA ALA A 79 22.08 16.36 13.77
C ALA A 79 23.34 16.68 12.97
N ARG A 80 24.40 15.88 13.12
CA ARG A 80 25.63 15.99 12.33
C ARG A 80 25.42 15.27 10.99
N ALA A 81 25.66 15.99 9.91
CA ALA A 81 25.64 15.39 8.59
C ALA A 81 26.92 14.58 8.34
N ASP A 82 26.77 13.51 7.58
CA ASP A 82 27.89 12.73 7.03
C ASP A 82 28.59 13.51 5.90
N PRO A 83 29.77 13.08 5.44
CA PRO A 83 30.53 13.77 4.39
C PRO A 83 29.74 13.92 3.06
N ASP A 84 28.76 13.06 2.80
CA ASP A 84 27.86 13.12 1.64
C ASP A 84 26.68 14.08 1.82
N GLY A 85 26.58 14.76 2.98
CA GLY A 85 25.49 15.66 3.34
C GLY A 85 24.24 14.97 3.87
N SER A 86 24.22 13.65 3.96
CA SER A 86 23.12 12.90 4.57
C SER A 86 23.19 12.97 6.11
N HIS A 87 22.04 12.73 6.76
CA HIS A 87 21.95 12.60 8.21
C HIS A 87 21.72 11.13 8.58
N PRO A 88 22.55 10.53 9.46
CA PRO A 88 22.38 9.13 9.82
C PRO A 88 21.03 8.90 10.52
N LEU A 89 20.26 7.93 10.05
CA LEU A 89 19.01 7.50 10.68
C LEU A 89 19.35 6.72 11.96
N ILE A 90 18.86 7.20 13.10
CA ILE A 90 19.09 6.57 14.41
C ILE A 90 17.95 5.61 14.73
N VAL A 91 16.69 6.03 14.56
CA VAL A 91 15.51 5.21 14.86
C VAL A 91 14.31 5.65 14.04
N GLU A 92 13.46 4.69 13.69
CA GLU A 92 12.17 4.90 13.00
C GLU A 92 11.05 4.25 13.82
N SER A 93 9.85 4.88 13.82
CA SER A 93 8.66 4.35 14.47
C SER A 93 7.38 4.72 13.71
N GLY A 94 6.43 3.77 13.63
CA GLY A 94 5.08 3.99 13.09
C GLY A 94 4.02 4.23 14.17
N LEU A 95 4.39 4.28 15.45
CA LEU A 95 3.46 4.51 16.54
C LEU A 95 2.99 5.96 16.55
N ALA A 96 1.74 6.19 16.98
CA ALA A 96 1.20 7.55 17.10
C ALA A 96 1.97 8.40 18.13
N GLN A 97 2.38 7.78 19.22
CA GLN A 97 3.12 8.40 20.32
C GLN A 97 4.26 7.47 20.76
N PRO A 98 5.38 7.44 20.02
CA PRO A 98 6.49 6.58 20.39
C PRO A 98 7.24 7.15 21.60
N THR A 99 7.72 6.25 22.46
CA THR A 99 8.73 6.53 23.48
C THR A 99 10.01 5.83 23.05
N LEU A 100 11.05 6.62 22.80
CA LEU A 100 12.31 6.17 22.23
C LEU A 100 13.43 6.32 23.25
N THR A 101 14.24 5.30 23.43
CA THR A 101 15.44 5.35 24.26
C THR A 101 16.65 5.47 23.36
N ILE A 102 17.34 6.62 23.41
CA ILE A 102 18.50 6.95 22.58
C ILE A 102 19.57 7.63 23.44
N PRO A 103 20.84 7.59 23.04
CA PRO A 103 21.89 8.30 23.77
C PRO A 103 21.63 9.82 23.83
N PRO A 104 22.16 10.54 24.84
CA PRO A 104 22.19 12.00 24.83
C PRO A 104 22.95 12.51 23.59
N GLY A 105 22.49 13.62 23.00
CA GLY A 105 23.10 14.18 21.80
C GLY A 105 22.18 15.13 21.06
N ASP A 106 22.63 15.59 19.89
CA ASP A 106 21.86 16.46 19.01
C ASP A 106 21.23 15.67 17.90
N TYR A 107 19.92 15.88 17.71
CA TYR A 107 19.09 15.13 16.79
C TYR A 107 18.20 16.02 15.94
N VAL A 108 17.78 15.50 14.79
CA VAL A 108 16.67 16.02 13.99
C VAL A 108 15.52 15.02 14.06
N VAL A 109 14.44 15.40 14.71
CA VAL A 109 13.21 14.62 14.75
C VAL A 109 12.33 15.03 13.57
N HIS A 110 11.96 14.07 12.74
CA HIS A 110 11.06 14.22 11.60
C HIS A 110 9.83 13.38 11.81
N VAL A 111 8.65 13.95 11.52
CA VAL A 111 7.38 13.24 11.49
C VAL A 111 6.74 13.45 10.13
N ALA A 112 6.22 12.37 9.55
CA ALA A 112 5.42 12.41 8.33
C ALA A 112 4.00 11.88 8.60
N PHE A 113 3.02 12.53 7.97
CA PHE A 113 1.62 12.13 7.91
C PHE A 113 1.18 12.21 6.44
N GLY A 114 1.15 11.07 5.76
CA GLY A 114 0.99 11.04 4.31
C GLY A 114 2.11 11.81 3.61
N LEU A 115 1.74 12.85 2.86
CA LEU A 115 2.68 13.74 2.17
C LEU A 115 3.10 14.96 2.99
N ALA A 116 2.42 15.23 4.10
CA ALA A 116 2.78 16.32 5.00
C ALA A 116 3.88 15.88 5.97
N SER A 117 4.78 16.77 6.31
CA SER A 117 5.83 16.49 7.28
C SER A 117 6.21 17.72 8.09
N ALA A 118 6.83 17.47 9.24
CA ALA A 118 7.47 18.49 10.06
C ALA A 118 8.78 17.94 10.62
N ALA A 119 9.76 18.81 10.81
CA ALA A 119 11.03 18.46 11.41
C ALA A 119 11.43 19.48 12.49
N LYS A 120 12.09 19.00 13.53
CA LYS A 120 12.59 19.83 14.63
C LYS A 120 13.95 19.35 15.10
N ARG A 121 14.88 20.26 15.26
CA ARG A 121 16.18 19.98 15.93
C ARG A 121 15.99 19.98 17.44
N LEU A 122 16.61 19.03 18.11
CA LEU A 122 16.57 18.87 19.57
C LEU A 122 17.98 18.52 20.07
N SER A 123 18.33 19.08 21.23
CA SER A 123 19.46 18.58 22.03
C SER A 123 18.89 17.79 23.20
N LEU A 124 19.24 16.53 23.33
CA LEU A 124 18.81 15.62 24.39
C LEU A 124 19.93 15.46 25.42
N GLY A 125 19.63 15.84 26.67
CA GLY A 125 20.42 15.43 27.84
C GLY A 125 19.94 14.08 28.37
N ALA A 126 20.60 13.58 29.41
CA ALA A 126 20.11 12.42 30.14
C ALA A 126 18.73 12.70 30.77
N GLY A 127 17.86 11.69 30.83
CA GLY A 127 16.53 11.79 31.42
C GLY A 127 15.39 11.74 30.40
N VAL A 128 14.20 12.18 30.82
CA VAL A 128 12.97 12.11 30.02
C VAL A 128 12.66 13.47 29.38
N ARG A 129 12.41 13.46 28.09
CA ARG A 129 11.96 14.62 27.32
C ARG A 129 10.73 14.29 26.50
N SER A 130 9.73 15.16 26.53
CA SER A 130 8.56 15.07 25.69
C SER A 130 8.55 16.19 24.66
N GLU A 131 8.29 15.84 23.40
CA GLU A 131 8.22 16.79 22.30
C GLU A 131 6.94 16.60 21.48
N ARG A 132 6.31 17.72 21.14
CA ARG A 132 5.16 17.75 20.25
C ARG A 132 5.49 18.51 18.98
N LEU A 133 5.28 17.84 17.83
CA LEU A 133 5.44 18.46 16.52
C LEU A 133 4.06 18.82 15.94
N THR A 134 3.98 20.00 15.36
CA THR A 134 2.76 20.49 14.69
C THR A 134 2.96 20.43 13.18
N LEU A 135 2.00 19.79 12.48
CA LEU A 135 2.01 19.70 11.03
C LEU A 135 1.01 20.69 10.44
N SER A 136 1.46 21.51 9.49
CA SER A 136 0.59 22.36 8.66
C SER A 136 -0.04 21.50 7.56
N ALA A 137 -1.01 20.67 7.94
CA ALA A 137 -1.64 19.67 7.10
C ALA A 137 -3.11 19.52 7.41
N GLY A 138 -3.87 19.04 6.42
CA GLY A 138 -5.22 18.51 6.61
C GLY A 138 -5.26 17.03 6.31
N ALA A 139 -6.39 16.40 6.63
CA ALA A 139 -6.67 15.02 6.30
C ALA A 139 -7.70 14.96 5.17
N LEU A 140 -7.43 14.17 4.15
CA LEU A 140 -8.34 13.90 3.03
C LEU A 140 -8.83 12.47 3.10
N ARG A 141 -10.14 12.26 2.95
CA ARG A 141 -10.76 10.95 2.74
C ARG A 141 -11.59 11.00 1.47
N ILE A 142 -11.38 10.02 0.59
CA ILE A 142 -12.09 9.94 -0.69
C ILE A 142 -12.90 8.65 -0.71
N GLU A 143 -14.16 8.75 -1.03
CA GLU A 143 -15.05 7.62 -1.27
C GLU A 143 -15.65 7.72 -2.67
N GLY A 144 -16.07 6.60 -3.24
CA GLY A 144 -16.73 6.55 -4.54
C GLY A 144 -18.12 5.94 -4.44
N ASN A 145 -19.06 6.50 -5.19
CA ASN A 145 -20.41 5.96 -5.33
C ASN A 145 -20.74 5.73 -6.81
N LEU A 146 -21.45 4.65 -7.10
CA LEU A 146 -22.12 4.40 -8.38
C LEU A 146 -23.62 4.65 -8.15
N ALA A 147 -24.15 5.67 -8.79
CA ALA A 147 -25.44 6.24 -8.39
C ALA A 147 -25.42 6.56 -6.87
N ASP A 148 -26.21 5.88 -6.06
CA ASP A 148 -26.27 6.08 -4.61
C ASP A 148 -25.62 4.96 -3.80
N ALA A 149 -25.08 3.92 -4.46
CA ALA A 149 -24.44 2.80 -3.81
C ALA A 149 -22.92 3.03 -3.69
N PRO A 150 -22.29 2.68 -2.55
CA PRO A 150 -20.86 2.78 -2.39
C PRO A 150 -20.14 1.80 -3.33
N ILE A 151 -19.03 2.26 -3.91
CA ILE A 151 -18.15 1.46 -4.76
C ILE A 151 -17.08 0.80 -3.90
N ASP A 152 -16.84 -0.50 -4.12
CA ASP A 152 -15.73 -1.20 -3.50
C ASP A 152 -14.39 -0.53 -3.86
N ALA A 153 -13.51 -0.37 -2.86
CA ALA A 153 -12.22 0.31 -3.04
C ALA A 153 -11.33 -0.34 -4.11
N SER A 154 -11.48 -1.65 -4.34
CA SER A 154 -10.73 -2.39 -5.37
C SER A 154 -11.15 -2.04 -6.80
N LYS A 155 -12.34 -1.48 -6.98
CA LYS A 155 -12.88 -1.04 -8.27
C LYS A 155 -12.59 0.43 -8.59
N LEU A 156 -11.80 1.12 -7.75
CA LEU A 156 -11.42 2.51 -7.95
C LEU A 156 -9.91 2.66 -8.05
N SER A 157 -9.47 3.41 -9.03
CA SER A 157 -8.11 3.94 -9.10
C SER A 157 -8.16 5.43 -8.84
N LEU A 158 -7.52 5.86 -7.75
CA LEU A 158 -7.50 7.25 -7.32
C LEU A 158 -6.09 7.83 -7.45
N ALA A 159 -5.98 8.97 -8.09
CA ALA A 159 -4.73 9.71 -8.21
C ALA A 159 -4.94 11.17 -7.78
N ILE A 160 -3.97 11.72 -7.06
CA ILE A 160 -4.02 13.08 -6.53
C ILE A 160 -2.89 13.89 -7.16
N TYR A 161 -3.23 15.07 -7.68
CA TYR A 161 -2.32 15.98 -8.35
C TYR A 161 -2.32 17.35 -7.64
N VAL A 162 -1.22 18.04 -7.73
CA VAL A 162 -1.12 19.47 -7.39
C VAL A 162 -1.25 20.26 -8.67
N PRO A 163 -2.21 21.20 -8.78
CA PRO A 163 -2.37 22.05 -9.96
C PRO A 163 -1.07 22.76 -10.32
N GLN A 164 -0.75 22.83 -11.61
CA GLN A 164 0.40 23.53 -12.13
C GLN A 164 0.01 24.38 -13.34
N ASN A 165 0.62 25.54 -13.44
CA ASN A 165 0.46 26.37 -14.65
C ASN A 165 0.98 25.60 -15.86
N ARG A 166 0.20 25.58 -16.95
CA ARG A 166 0.49 24.91 -18.24
C ARG A 166 0.36 23.37 -18.24
N ASN A 167 -0.12 22.75 -17.16
CA ASN A 167 -0.45 21.33 -17.15
C ASN A 167 -1.89 21.17 -16.62
N PRO A 168 -2.87 20.77 -17.46
CA PRO A 168 -4.26 20.66 -17.02
C PRO A 168 -4.49 19.64 -15.90
N LEU A 169 -3.70 18.58 -15.83
CA LEU A 169 -3.78 17.60 -14.74
C LEU A 169 -2.95 18.02 -13.51
N GLY A 170 -1.91 18.84 -13.69
CA GLY A 170 -0.98 19.18 -12.64
C GLY A 170 0.12 18.12 -12.43
N LYS A 171 0.86 18.22 -11.32
CA LYS A 171 1.90 17.27 -10.91
C LYS A 171 1.29 16.17 -10.06
N LEU A 172 1.44 14.91 -10.50
CA LEU A 172 1.06 13.75 -9.69
C LEU A 172 1.88 13.73 -8.38
N VAL A 173 1.18 13.72 -7.25
CA VAL A 173 1.80 13.68 -5.91
C VAL A 173 1.44 12.42 -5.14
N TYR A 174 0.32 11.79 -5.45
CA TYR A 174 -0.08 10.53 -4.83
C TYR A 174 -0.76 9.63 -5.86
N ALA A 175 -0.07 8.59 -6.28
CA ALA A 175 -0.61 7.54 -7.13
C ALA A 175 -1.19 6.41 -6.27
N LYS A 176 -2.30 5.83 -6.70
CA LYS A 176 -2.93 4.66 -6.05
C LYS A 176 -3.38 4.93 -4.61
N ALA A 177 -4.04 6.06 -4.39
CA ALA A 177 -4.80 6.29 -3.16
C ALA A 177 -5.91 5.23 -3.05
N LYS A 178 -6.16 4.71 -1.85
CA LYS A 178 -7.27 3.78 -1.64
C LYS A 178 -8.50 4.55 -1.18
N ALA A 179 -9.65 4.20 -1.72
CA ALA A 179 -10.92 4.75 -1.26
C ALA A 179 -11.15 4.38 0.21
N GLY A 180 -11.60 5.35 1.00
CA GLY A 180 -11.83 5.22 2.43
C GLY A 180 -10.62 5.49 3.32
N ASP A 181 -9.39 5.46 2.79
CA ASP A 181 -8.19 5.76 3.57
C ASP A 181 -8.08 7.26 3.89
N ILE A 182 -7.50 7.57 5.06
CA ILE A 182 -7.19 8.94 5.46
C ILE A 182 -5.78 9.29 4.98
N ILE A 183 -5.69 10.27 4.12
CA ILE A 183 -4.43 10.73 3.53
C ILE A 183 -4.09 12.11 4.11
N GLY A 184 -2.92 12.22 4.75
CA GLY A 184 -2.39 13.51 5.18
C GLY A 184 -1.80 14.27 4.00
N LEU A 185 -2.25 15.50 3.79
CA LEU A 185 -1.77 16.38 2.73
C LEU A 185 -1.41 17.75 3.30
N PRO A 186 -0.34 18.40 2.82
CA PRO A 186 -0.11 19.82 3.09
C PRO A 186 -1.35 20.67 2.76
N GLU A 187 -1.51 21.78 3.45
CA GLU A 187 -2.55 22.77 3.08
C GLU A 187 -2.36 23.23 1.63
N GLY A 188 -3.43 23.22 0.83
CA GLY A 188 -3.36 23.60 -0.57
C GLY A 188 -4.55 23.14 -1.40
N SER A 189 -4.49 23.43 -2.71
CA SER A 189 -5.44 22.96 -3.71
C SER A 189 -4.92 21.69 -4.37
N TYR A 190 -5.82 20.73 -4.60
CA TYR A 190 -5.52 19.45 -5.22
C TYR A 190 -6.56 19.09 -6.26
N HIS A 191 -6.11 18.39 -7.30
CA HIS A 191 -6.95 17.81 -8.33
C HIS A 191 -6.97 16.29 -8.16
N ILE A 192 -8.16 15.71 -8.00
CA ILE A 192 -8.37 14.27 -7.84
C ILE A 192 -8.87 13.71 -9.16
N VAL A 193 -8.24 12.66 -9.63
CA VAL A 193 -8.70 11.85 -10.76
C VAL A 193 -9.13 10.50 -10.22
N SER A 194 -10.40 10.19 -10.37
CA SER A 194 -10.99 8.89 -10.01
C SER A 194 -11.37 8.14 -11.27
N THR A 195 -10.84 6.95 -11.46
CA THR A 195 -11.17 6.05 -12.58
C THR A 195 -11.84 4.80 -12.05
N TYR A 196 -13.03 4.49 -12.57
CA TYR A 196 -13.68 3.22 -12.29
C TYR A 196 -12.97 2.10 -13.06
N LEU A 197 -12.67 1.00 -12.38
CA LEU A 197 -11.95 -0.12 -12.96
C LEU A 197 -12.91 -1.18 -13.49
N ASP A 198 -12.70 -1.59 -14.73
CA ASP A 198 -13.39 -2.69 -15.35
C ASP A 198 -12.74 -4.01 -14.90
N THR A 199 -13.45 -4.76 -14.06
CA THR A 199 -13.02 -6.08 -13.59
C THR A 199 -13.59 -7.22 -14.45
N VAL A 200 -14.61 -6.95 -15.26
CA VAL A 200 -15.28 -7.96 -16.09
C VAL A 200 -14.66 -8.06 -17.48
N GLY A 201 -14.30 -6.95 -18.10
CA GLY A 201 -13.64 -6.92 -19.41
C GLY A 201 -12.26 -7.61 -19.42
N ALA A 202 -11.60 -7.69 -18.27
CA ALA A 202 -10.35 -8.41 -18.12
C ALA A 202 -10.48 -9.94 -18.33
N HIS A 203 -11.69 -10.50 -18.19
CA HIS A 203 -11.97 -11.92 -18.36
C HIS A 203 -12.37 -12.29 -19.81
N SER A 204 -12.65 -11.31 -20.65
CA SER A 204 -13.21 -11.51 -21.99
C SER A 204 -12.18 -11.80 -23.09
N GLY A 205 -10.88 -11.78 -22.80
CA GLY A 205 -9.85 -11.70 -23.82
C GLY A 205 -8.83 -12.84 -23.92
N VAL A 206 -8.82 -13.85 -23.06
CA VAL A 206 -7.86 -14.98 -23.19
C VAL A 206 -8.47 -16.27 -22.68
N SER A 207 -8.95 -17.12 -23.58
CA SER A 207 -9.04 -18.56 -23.30
C SER A 207 -7.60 -19.06 -23.16
N ALA A 208 -7.11 -19.23 -21.94
CA ALA A 208 -5.89 -19.99 -21.71
C ALA A 208 -6.09 -21.41 -22.26
N PRO A 209 -5.11 -21.99 -22.96
CA PRO A 209 -5.20 -23.37 -23.44
C PRO A 209 -5.39 -24.29 -22.21
N ALA A 210 -6.47 -25.06 -22.24
CA ALA A 210 -6.76 -26.08 -21.26
C ALA A 210 -5.73 -27.19 -21.35
N ASN A 211 -4.55 -27.02 -20.74
CA ASN A 211 -3.61 -28.12 -20.46
C ASN A 211 -2.59 -27.66 -19.44
N SER A 212 -2.93 -27.80 -18.18
CA SER A 212 -1.96 -28.20 -17.14
C SER A 212 -2.72 -28.46 -15.82
N GLY A 213 -2.87 -29.71 -15.49
CA GLY A 213 -3.31 -30.13 -14.15
C GLY A 213 -2.29 -29.74 -13.10
N LYS A 214 -2.45 -28.55 -12.54
CA LYS A 214 -1.98 -28.15 -11.22
C LYS A 214 -2.87 -26.99 -10.80
N SER A 215 -3.51 -27.13 -9.63
CA SER A 215 -4.26 -26.08 -8.95
C SER A 215 -3.32 -24.90 -8.65
N ALA A 216 -3.09 -24.05 -9.63
CA ALA A 216 -2.49 -22.77 -9.42
C ALA A 216 -3.59 -21.87 -8.86
N THR A 217 -3.36 -21.26 -7.73
CA THR A 217 -4.17 -20.16 -7.20
C THR A 217 -4.25 -19.11 -8.31
N ALA A 218 -5.38 -19.07 -9.01
CA ALA A 218 -5.55 -18.17 -10.15
C ALA A 218 -5.46 -16.73 -9.64
N VAL A 219 -4.35 -16.06 -9.98
CA VAL A 219 -4.25 -14.63 -9.77
C VAL A 219 -5.33 -13.99 -10.62
N PRO A 220 -6.27 -13.23 -10.03
CA PRO A 220 -7.29 -12.55 -10.81
C PRO A 220 -6.63 -11.65 -11.86
N PRO A 221 -7.13 -11.61 -13.09
CA PRO A 221 -6.56 -10.77 -14.13
C PRO A 221 -6.55 -9.31 -13.68
N PRO A 222 -5.56 -8.52 -14.09
CA PRO A 222 -5.45 -7.14 -13.69
C PRO A 222 -6.69 -6.35 -14.15
N ALA A 223 -7.26 -5.59 -13.24
CA ALA A 223 -8.37 -4.69 -13.55
C ALA A 223 -7.93 -3.64 -14.58
N ILE A 224 -8.77 -3.39 -15.57
CA ILE A 224 -8.49 -2.47 -16.68
C ILE A 224 -9.23 -1.15 -16.41
N PRO A 225 -8.64 0.03 -16.66
CA PRO A 225 -9.37 1.29 -16.59
C PRO A 225 -10.58 1.30 -17.53
N SER A 226 -11.77 1.66 -17.02
CA SER A 226 -12.91 1.96 -17.86
C SER A 226 -12.85 3.41 -18.37
N ASN A 227 -13.76 3.81 -19.24
CA ASN A 227 -13.90 5.20 -19.65
C ASN A 227 -14.68 6.08 -18.65
N SER A 228 -15.10 5.51 -17.50
CA SER A 228 -15.72 6.27 -16.42
C SER A 228 -14.63 6.93 -15.57
N VAL A 229 -14.30 8.17 -15.89
CA VAL A 229 -13.32 8.99 -15.19
C VAL A 229 -14.01 10.22 -14.64
N VAL A 230 -13.80 10.51 -13.36
CA VAL A 230 -14.34 11.69 -12.68
C VAL A 230 -13.19 12.51 -12.11
N ASN A 231 -13.22 13.81 -12.41
CA ASN A 231 -12.26 14.79 -11.92
C ASN A 231 -12.92 15.66 -10.85
N ALA A 232 -12.19 15.97 -9.77
CA ALA A 232 -12.66 16.83 -8.70
C ALA A 232 -11.54 17.73 -8.18
N ASP A 233 -11.83 19.02 -8.05
CA ASP A 233 -10.93 19.98 -7.43
C ASP A 233 -11.32 20.17 -5.97
N ILE A 234 -10.35 20.09 -5.07
CA ILE A 234 -10.56 20.24 -3.63
C ILE A 234 -9.56 21.18 -3.01
N LYS A 235 -9.91 21.73 -1.86
CA LYS A 235 -9.00 22.52 -1.02
C LYS A 235 -8.82 21.82 0.32
N VAL A 236 -7.59 21.44 0.62
CA VAL A 236 -7.19 20.92 1.94
C VAL A 236 -6.84 22.09 2.84
N ILE A 237 -7.45 22.12 4.03
CA ILE A 237 -7.26 23.16 5.04
C ILE A 237 -6.54 22.54 6.23
N SER A 238 -5.52 23.24 6.72
CA SER A 238 -4.76 22.79 7.89
C SER A 238 -5.66 22.58 9.10
N GLY A 239 -5.43 21.48 9.83
CA GLY A 239 -6.20 21.11 11.00
C GLY A 239 -7.59 20.54 10.74
N LYS A 240 -8.04 20.45 9.49
CA LYS A 240 -9.36 19.94 9.13
C LYS A 240 -9.28 18.63 8.34
N ARG A 241 -10.34 17.80 8.49
CA ARG A 241 -10.61 16.67 7.60
C ARG A 241 -11.58 17.11 6.52
N VAL A 242 -11.26 16.75 5.29
CA VAL A 242 -12.10 16.92 4.10
C VAL A 242 -12.53 15.53 3.64
N ASP A 243 -13.83 15.26 3.67
CA ASP A 243 -14.43 14.05 3.14
C ASP A 243 -15.01 14.36 1.76
N VAL A 244 -14.62 13.57 0.74
CA VAL A 244 -15.03 13.76 -0.65
C VAL A 244 -15.71 12.48 -1.13
N THR A 245 -16.94 12.60 -1.65
CA THR A 245 -17.63 11.49 -2.31
C THR A 245 -17.66 11.74 -3.81
N ILE A 246 -16.99 10.88 -4.58
CA ILE A 246 -16.94 10.95 -6.03
C ILE A 246 -18.04 10.03 -6.60
N ARG A 247 -18.91 10.59 -7.45
CA ARG A 247 -20.01 9.82 -8.06
C ARG A 247 -19.62 9.43 -9.47
N HIS A 248 -19.47 8.14 -9.69
CA HIS A 248 -19.31 7.55 -11.03
C HIS A 248 -20.68 7.30 -11.66
N ARG A 249 -20.72 7.50 -12.97
CA ARG A 249 -21.91 7.26 -13.81
C ARG A 249 -21.51 6.26 -14.89
N CYS A 250 -21.79 4.97 -14.66
CA CYS A 250 -21.45 3.88 -15.57
C CYS A 250 -22.37 2.69 -15.34
N ALA A 251 -22.31 1.72 -16.25
CA ALA A 251 -22.98 0.42 -16.13
C ALA A 251 -22.09 -0.69 -16.71
N THR A 252 -22.33 -1.93 -16.26
CA THR A 252 -21.73 -3.14 -16.83
C THR A 252 -22.64 -3.64 -17.95
N LEU A 253 -22.06 -3.88 -19.12
CA LEU A 253 -22.77 -4.34 -20.30
C LEU A 253 -22.18 -5.67 -20.78
N THR A 254 -23.05 -6.56 -21.28
CA THR A 254 -22.66 -7.77 -21.98
C THR A 254 -23.08 -7.65 -23.43
N LEU A 255 -22.11 -7.82 -24.35
CA LEU A 255 -22.39 -7.74 -25.79
C LEU A 255 -22.68 -9.13 -26.33
N LYS A 256 -23.63 -9.23 -27.24
CA LYS A 256 -23.92 -10.46 -27.98
C LYS A 256 -24.36 -10.17 -29.42
N LEU A 257 -23.85 -10.94 -30.36
CA LEU A 257 -24.32 -10.95 -31.72
C LEU A 257 -25.34 -12.10 -31.89
N VAL A 258 -26.52 -11.80 -32.35
CA VAL A 258 -27.62 -12.79 -32.50
C VAL A 258 -28.20 -12.75 -33.89
N ASN A 259 -28.67 -13.91 -34.41
CA ASN A 259 -29.30 -13.96 -35.73
C ASN A 259 -30.74 -13.37 -35.75
N LYS A 260 -31.36 -13.32 -34.56
CA LYS A 260 -32.70 -12.72 -34.35
C LYS A 260 -32.80 -12.24 -32.91
N PRO A 261 -33.65 -11.25 -32.61
CA PRO A 261 -33.84 -10.76 -31.25
C PRO A 261 -34.12 -11.92 -30.27
N ALA A 262 -33.47 -11.87 -29.10
CA ALA A 262 -33.45 -12.91 -28.07
C ALA A 262 -32.92 -14.30 -28.56
N GLY A 263 -32.17 -14.34 -29.64
CA GLY A 263 -31.50 -15.55 -30.15
C GLY A 263 -30.27 -15.95 -29.40
N GLU A 264 -29.69 -17.11 -29.79
CA GLU A 264 -28.38 -17.53 -29.25
C GLU A 264 -27.27 -16.62 -29.78
N ALA A 265 -26.28 -16.37 -28.88
CA ALA A 265 -25.14 -15.57 -29.23
C ALA A 265 -24.17 -16.35 -30.13
N LEU A 266 -23.68 -15.69 -31.17
CA LEU A 266 -22.71 -16.26 -32.09
C LEU A 266 -21.32 -16.24 -31.47
N ALA A 267 -20.71 -17.42 -31.35
CA ALA A 267 -19.33 -17.56 -30.85
C ALA A 267 -18.32 -16.93 -31.82
N ASN A 268 -17.09 -16.71 -31.32
CA ASN A 268 -16.00 -16.16 -32.14
C ASN A 268 -16.31 -14.82 -32.82
N THR A 269 -17.15 -14.01 -32.19
CA THR A 269 -17.47 -12.65 -32.64
C THR A 269 -16.47 -11.66 -32.05
N THR A 270 -15.95 -10.76 -32.87
CA THR A 270 -15.16 -9.61 -32.43
C THR A 270 -16.03 -8.39 -32.36
N PHE A 271 -16.02 -7.72 -31.20
CA PHE A 271 -16.75 -6.48 -30.97
C PHE A 271 -15.79 -5.33 -30.84
N THR A 272 -16.05 -4.24 -31.56
CA THR A 272 -15.36 -2.96 -31.39
C THR A 272 -16.39 -1.95 -30.88
N VAL A 273 -16.15 -1.40 -29.69
CA VAL A 273 -17.00 -0.37 -29.09
C VAL A 273 -16.37 0.99 -29.33
N LEU A 274 -17.16 1.92 -29.83
CA LEU A 274 -16.73 3.26 -30.22
C LEU A 274 -17.59 4.34 -29.54
N THR A 275 -17.03 5.53 -29.42
CA THR A 275 -17.82 6.77 -29.20
C THR A 275 -18.66 7.08 -30.44
N PRO A 276 -19.70 7.92 -30.32
CA PRO A 276 -20.43 8.42 -31.52
C PRO A 276 -19.53 9.16 -32.51
N GLY A 277 -18.40 9.71 -32.05
CA GLY A 277 -17.39 10.37 -32.89
C GLY A 277 -16.45 9.41 -33.65
N GLY A 278 -16.56 8.09 -33.38
CA GLY A 278 -15.75 7.05 -34.05
C GLY A 278 -14.46 6.67 -33.29
N ASP A 279 -14.20 7.23 -32.12
CA ASP A 279 -13.03 6.84 -31.32
C ASP A 279 -13.24 5.45 -30.70
N VAL A 280 -12.28 4.57 -30.87
CA VAL A 280 -12.32 3.22 -30.31
C VAL A 280 -12.09 3.27 -28.81
N ILE A 281 -13.05 2.75 -28.03
CA ILE A 281 -12.94 2.61 -26.58
C ILE A 281 -12.35 1.26 -26.22
N ARG A 282 -12.88 0.18 -26.82
CA ARG A 282 -12.44 -1.19 -26.53
C ARG A 282 -12.76 -2.16 -27.65
N GLU A 283 -11.87 -3.14 -27.79
CA GLU A 283 -12.09 -4.33 -28.61
C GLU A 283 -12.22 -5.56 -27.69
N LEU A 284 -13.18 -6.43 -27.99
CA LEU A 284 -13.52 -7.61 -27.21
C LEU A 284 -13.81 -8.78 -28.16
N VAL A 285 -13.51 -10.00 -27.71
CA VAL A 285 -13.77 -11.22 -28.48
C VAL A 285 -14.53 -12.22 -27.62
N GLY A 286 -15.53 -12.86 -28.15
CA GLY A 286 -16.30 -13.90 -27.47
C GLY A 286 -17.76 -13.90 -27.85
N ALA A 287 -18.54 -14.83 -27.29
CA ALA A 287 -19.98 -14.88 -27.44
C ALA A 287 -20.71 -13.88 -26.55
N PHE A 288 -20.17 -13.66 -25.32
CA PHE A 288 -20.73 -12.80 -24.27
C PHE A 288 -19.65 -11.95 -23.60
N PRO A 289 -18.88 -11.17 -24.34
CA PRO A 289 -17.90 -10.32 -23.70
C PRO A 289 -18.59 -9.21 -22.91
N SER A 290 -18.08 -8.94 -21.71
CA SER A 290 -18.60 -7.90 -20.83
C SER A 290 -17.61 -6.77 -20.66
N LEU A 291 -18.10 -5.54 -20.48
CA LEU A 291 -17.29 -4.34 -20.23
C LEU A 291 -18.06 -3.33 -19.41
N VAL A 292 -17.34 -2.42 -18.78
CA VAL A 292 -17.90 -1.25 -18.11
C VAL A 292 -17.78 -0.03 -19.01
N LEU A 293 -18.88 0.68 -19.21
CA LEU A 293 -18.92 1.95 -19.94
C LEU A 293 -19.55 3.06 -19.09
N ALA A 294 -19.03 4.27 -19.25
CA ALA A 294 -19.63 5.48 -18.71
C ALA A 294 -21.01 5.70 -19.33
N GLU A 295 -21.88 6.45 -18.65
CA GLU A 295 -23.16 6.88 -19.18
C GLU A 295 -22.97 7.68 -20.47
N GLY A 296 -23.73 7.35 -21.51
CA GLY A 296 -23.62 7.99 -22.81
C GLY A 296 -24.13 7.13 -23.95
N GLU A 297 -23.99 7.62 -25.16
CA GLU A 297 -24.31 6.94 -26.40
C GLU A 297 -23.05 6.31 -26.99
N TYR A 298 -23.19 5.11 -27.55
CA TYR A 298 -22.08 4.31 -28.11
C TYR A 298 -22.51 3.58 -29.37
N VAL A 299 -21.50 3.26 -30.19
CA VAL A 299 -21.62 2.42 -31.36
C VAL A 299 -20.87 1.12 -31.11
N VAL A 300 -21.48 -0.01 -31.39
CA VAL A 300 -20.82 -1.31 -31.42
C VAL A 300 -20.76 -1.86 -32.82
N ILE A 301 -19.59 -2.28 -33.25
CA ILE A 301 -19.36 -3.00 -34.49
C ILE A 301 -19.05 -4.44 -34.13
N ALA A 302 -19.87 -5.37 -34.57
CA ALA A 302 -19.66 -6.81 -34.44
C ALA A 302 -19.17 -7.40 -35.76
N ARG A 303 -18.05 -8.14 -35.71
CA ARG A 303 -17.50 -8.89 -36.84
C ARG A 303 -17.58 -10.37 -36.55
N HIS A 304 -18.26 -11.08 -37.42
CA HIS A 304 -18.38 -12.53 -37.33
C HIS A 304 -18.14 -13.14 -38.73
N GLU A 305 -17.18 -14.06 -38.81
CA GLU A 305 -16.68 -14.56 -40.11
C GLU A 305 -16.23 -13.41 -41.01
N SER A 306 -16.89 -13.22 -42.18
CA SER A 306 -16.59 -12.12 -43.09
C SER A 306 -17.63 -11.02 -43.10
N LYS A 307 -18.60 -11.06 -42.17
CA LYS A 307 -19.70 -10.12 -42.11
C LYS A 307 -19.47 -9.10 -40.98
N VAL A 308 -19.98 -7.89 -41.18
CA VAL A 308 -19.87 -6.77 -40.23
C VAL A 308 -21.26 -6.25 -39.93
N PHE A 309 -21.59 -6.12 -38.65
CA PHE A 309 -22.86 -5.63 -38.18
C PHE A 309 -22.61 -4.45 -37.25
N GLN A 310 -23.53 -3.49 -37.22
CA GLN A 310 -23.40 -2.29 -36.40
C GLN A 310 -24.70 -2.01 -35.67
N SER A 311 -24.61 -1.58 -34.42
CA SER A 311 -25.72 -1.12 -33.62
C SER A 311 -25.32 0.08 -32.76
N THR A 312 -26.28 0.96 -32.50
CA THR A 312 -26.13 2.09 -31.56
C THR A 312 -26.92 1.79 -30.30
N PHE A 313 -26.34 2.11 -29.14
CA PHE A 313 -26.99 1.90 -27.85
C PHE A 313 -26.65 3.00 -26.85
N GLN A 314 -27.52 3.17 -25.86
CA GLN A 314 -27.34 4.16 -24.80
C GLN A 314 -27.06 3.47 -23.48
N VAL A 315 -26.07 3.94 -22.73
CA VAL A 315 -25.73 3.48 -21.38
C VAL A 315 -26.36 4.40 -20.36
N GLN A 316 -27.04 3.84 -19.38
CA GLN A 316 -27.61 4.55 -18.23
C GLN A 316 -26.97 4.06 -16.95
N THR A 317 -26.69 4.96 -16.04
CA THR A 317 -26.00 4.66 -14.77
C THR A 317 -26.73 3.58 -13.96
N GLY A 318 -25.98 2.55 -13.54
CA GLY A 318 -26.48 1.47 -12.70
C GLY A 318 -27.46 0.50 -13.38
N MET A 319 -27.69 0.65 -14.68
CA MET A 319 -28.56 -0.26 -15.46
C MET A 319 -27.70 -1.26 -16.23
N ASP A 320 -27.24 -2.28 -15.52
CA ASP A 320 -26.51 -3.40 -16.14
C ASP A 320 -27.45 -4.18 -17.07
N ARG A 321 -27.00 -4.42 -18.32
CA ARG A 321 -27.85 -5.10 -19.33
C ARG A 321 -27.04 -5.73 -20.46
N ASP A 322 -27.70 -6.62 -21.19
CA ASP A 322 -27.21 -7.17 -22.44
C ASP A 322 -27.52 -6.23 -23.61
N ILE A 323 -26.55 -6.07 -24.49
CA ILE A 323 -26.64 -5.33 -25.74
C ILE A 323 -26.63 -6.35 -26.90
N GLU A 324 -27.78 -6.48 -27.57
CA GLU A 324 -27.91 -7.35 -28.74
C GLU A 324 -27.56 -6.59 -30.01
N VAL A 325 -26.64 -7.13 -30.77
CA VAL A 325 -26.44 -6.75 -32.18
C VAL A 325 -27.12 -7.81 -33.04
N VAL A 326 -28.10 -7.42 -33.85
CA VAL A 326 -28.86 -8.39 -34.66
C VAL A 326 -28.17 -8.51 -36.02
N ALA A 327 -27.88 -9.75 -36.42
CA ALA A 327 -27.27 -10.08 -37.72
C ALA A 327 -28.34 -10.14 -38.81
N GLU A 328 -29.10 -9.03 -39.03
CA GLU A 328 -30.07 -8.99 -40.13
C GLU A 328 -29.33 -8.93 -41.49
N GLU A 329 -29.75 -9.83 -42.41
CA GLU A 329 -29.35 -9.73 -43.82
C GLU A 329 -30.09 -8.54 -44.47
N GLY A 330 -29.51 -7.35 -44.38
CA GLY A 330 -30.13 -6.16 -44.98
C GLY A 330 -29.73 -4.80 -44.40
N GLY A 331 -28.80 -4.74 -43.46
CA GLY A 331 -28.25 -3.47 -42.99
C GLY A 331 -27.44 -2.77 -44.09
N LYS A 332 -27.98 -1.62 -44.57
CA LYS A 332 -27.41 -0.74 -45.57
C LYS A 332 -25.88 -0.63 -45.45
N GLN A 333 -25.15 -1.09 -46.47
CA GLN A 333 -23.83 -0.61 -46.77
C GLN A 333 -23.92 0.92 -46.92
N GLY A 334 -23.45 1.66 -45.95
CA GLY A 334 -23.19 3.09 -46.16
C GLY A 334 -22.05 3.25 -47.19
N PRO A 335 -22.05 4.32 -47.95
CA PRO A 335 -21.14 4.56 -49.03
C PRO A 335 -19.68 4.67 -48.55
#